data_612e5431abf1489735aab2ed15ca32d2
#
_entry.id   612e5431abf1489735aab2ed15ca32d2
#
_cell.length_a   1.000
_cell.length_b   1.000
_cell.length_c   1.000
_cell.angle_alpha   90.00
_cell.angle_beta   90.00
_cell.angle_gamma   90.00
#
_symmetry.space_group_name_H-M   'P 1'
#
loop_
_entity.id
_entity.type
_entity.pdbx_description
1 polymer ?
#
loop_
_entity_poly.entity_id
_entity_poly.type
_entity_poly.pdbx_seq_one_letter_code
_entity_poly.pdbx_strand_id
1 'polypeptide(L)'
;KQYESWEHYKAKFKENNLELSINSYANPLKEEVTFSYQFLQTLPYNTDITELCKPAIEDLTKLKTDFDYMKSQLGLTLDEVTDDDTDEETKEQESQTVDTNAERANYYIAKALDIYPPLIHDKHIMNKVQSLFKAKKRAYMGGKLPMRGYYSYVAPDMYAFCEYLFMSNTDPQGLVPENCVYNKYYAECEDVEEVLCLRSPHLSRYEYPRRKLVSSDECNKWFGYMESDTVVSCHDLISKSLQCDWDGDEILVSPNKALLKAAESLPQEPLYYDMQKAEPQQITNEAIYSTLVKGFSNNIIGESSNAITKLWNVPELADNPLMYDDMINVICALSNYAIDFPKTGKNLDIGEYQKLYKDLVPPEDIREKFEPQKIKYPLFFKYAKGKKSNLAEYTDSP
;
A
#
# COMPACT_ATOMS: atom_id res chain seq x y z
N LYS A 1 7.99 -18.03 26.02
CA LYS A 1 8.59 -16.83 26.66
C LYS A 1 10.09 -16.86 26.45
N GLN A 2 10.68 -15.82 25.88
CA GLN A 2 12.16 -15.70 25.72
C GLN A 2 12.86 -15.38 27.05
N TYR A 3 12.16 -14.71 27.94
CA TYR A 3 12.68 -14.30 29.25
C TYR A 3 11.75 -14.78 30.36
N GLU A 4 12.34 -15.14 31.50
CA GLU A 4 11.60 -15.67 32.65
C GLU A 4 10.81 -14.58 33.39
N SER A 5 11.34 -13.35 33.39
CA SER A 5 10.73 -12.19 34.03
C SER A 5 11.22 -10.88 33.42
N TRP A 6 10.57 -9.77 33.76
CA TRP A 6 11.00 -8.42 33.39
C TRP A 6 12.40 -8.08 33.96
N GLU A 7 12.71 -8.53 35.16
CA GLU A 7 14.02 -8.33 35.76
C GLU A 7 15.11 -9.10 35.01
N HIS A 8 14.81 -10.33 34.57
CA HIS A 8 15.71 -11.10 33.72
C HIS A 8 15.98 -10.39 32.40
N TYR A 9 14.91 -9.86 31.74
CA TYR A 9 15.05 -9.07 30.51
C TYR A 9 15.96 -7.86 30.71
N LYS A 10 15.70 -7.03 31.74
CA LYS A 10 16.52 -5.85 32.05
C LYS A 10 17.99 -6.20 32.34
N ALA A 11 18.22 -7.29 33.04
CA ALA A 11 19.58 -7.75 33.33
C ALA A 11 20.33 -8.11 32.05
N LYS A 12 19.68 -8.87 31.14
CA LYS A 12 20.24 -9.24 29.83
C LYS A 12 20.44 -8.03 28.92
N PHE A 13 19.54 -7.08 28.93
CA PHE A 13 19.63 -5.84 28.16
C PHE A 13 20.89 -5.05 28.59
N LYS A 14 21.12 -4.88 29.91
CA LYS A 14 22.29 -4.19 30.44
C LYS A 14 23.58 -4.98 30.22
N GLU A 15 23.56 -6.30 30.45
CA GLU A 15 24.73 -7.19 30.27
C GLU A 15 25.28 -7.11 28.83
N ASN A 16 24.40 -6.98 27.85
CA ASN A 16 24.77 -6.91 26.42
C ASN A 16 24.94 -5.48 25.91
N ASN A 17 24.88 -4.46 26.77
CA ASN A 17 24.96 -3.05 26.40
C ASN A 17 24.02 -2.68 25.25
N LEU A 18 22.79 -3.19 25.29
CA LEU A 18 21.80 -2.88 24.28
C LEU A 18 21.24 -1.47 24.47
N GLU A 19 20.89 -0.83 23.38
CA GLU A 19 20.24 0.48 23.33
C GLU A 19 18.89 0.38 22.66
N LEU A 20 17.94 1.22 23.08
CA LEU A 20 16.68 1.41 22.38
C LEU A 20 16.83 2.59 21.43
N SER A 21 16.47 2.39 20.19
CA SER A 21 16.40 3.44 19.18
C SER A 21 14.98 3.62 18.68
N ILE A 22 14.65 4.86 18.31
CA ILE A 22 13.44 5.14 17.56
C ILE A 22 13.81 5.03 16.08
N ASN A 23 13.21 4.07 15.39
CA ASN A 23 13.52 3.80 14.00
C ASN A 23 12.87 4.82 13.06
N SER A 24 11.64 5.21 13.35
CA SER A 24 10.93 6.25 12.59
C SER A 24 9.96 7.01 13.49
N TYR A 25 9.57 8.20 13.06
CA TYR A 25 8.49 8.96 13.67
C TYR A 25 7.26 8.88 12.76
N ALA A 26 6.07 8.90 13.38
CA ALA A 26 4.84 9.01 12.62
C ALA A 26 4.85 10.30 11.78
N ASN A 27 4.49 10.19 10.51
CA ASN A 27 4.34 11.34 9.64
C ASN A 27 3.11 12.15 10.07
N PRO A 28 3.12 13.49 9.88
CA PRO A 28 1.90 14.29 10.06
C PRO A 28 0.78 13.74 9.16
N LEU A 29 -0.42 13.63 9.72
CA LEU A 29 -1.59 13.17 8.97
C LEU A 29 -1.86 14.12 7.78
N LYS A 30 -1.91 13.54 6.59
CA LYS A 30 -2.37 14.20 5.36
C LYS A 30 -3.68 13.55 4.96
N GLU A 31 -4.79 14.29 4.99
CA GLU A 31 -6.11 13.75 4.63
C GLU A 31 -6.24 13.43 3.14
N GLU A 32 -5.37 13.97 2.31
CA GLU A 32 -5.31 13.68 0.89
C GLU A 32 -4.04 12.91 0.58
N VAL A 33 -4.22 11.71 0.06
CA VAL A 33 -3.16 10.80 -0.34
C VAL A 33 -3.24 10.46 -1.81
N THR A 34 -2.15 9.94 -2.34
CA THR A 34 -2.11 9.41 -3.70
C THR A 34 -2.49 7.93 -3.71
N PHE A 35 -3.46 7.58 -4.53
CA PHE A 35 -3.93 6.21 -4.68
C PHE A 35 -2.94 5.37 -5.51
N SER A 36 -2.65 4.14 -5.08
CA SER A 36 -1.83 3.24 -5.86
C SER A 36 -2.59 2.65 -7.05
N TYR A 37 -1.91 2.51 -8.20
CA TYR A 37 -2.50 1.84 -9.36
C TYR A 37 -2.89 0.38 -9.07
N GLN A 38 -2.25 -0.28 -8.11
CA GLN A 38 -2.58 -1.66 -7.71
C GLN A 38 -4.02 -1.75 -7.22
N PHE A 39 -4.48 -0.77 -6.48
CA PHE A 39 -5.87 -0.70 -6.04
C PHE A 39 -6.85 -0.48 -7.20
N LEU A 40 -6.44 0.21 -8.27
CA LEU A 40 -7.29 0.39 -9.45
C LEU A 40 -7.46 -0.88 -10.27
N GLN A 41 -6.39 -1.67 -10.41
CA GLN A 41 -6.41 -2.85 -11.30
C GLN A 41 -7.34 -3.96 -10.78
N THR A 42 -7.55 -4.04 -9.46
CA THR A 42 -8.35 -5.08 -8.81
C THR A 42 -9.81 -4.68 -8.60
N LEU A 43 -10.17 -3.42 -8.91
CA LEU A 43 -11.56 -2.96 -8.84
C LEU A 43 -12.47 -3.72 -9.83
N PRO A 44 -13.75 -3.92 -9.48
CA PRO A 44 -14.74 -4.45 -10.42
C PRO A 44 -14.82 -3.62 -11.71
N TYR A 45 -15.02 -4.27 -12.85
CA TYR A 45 -15.09 -3.60 -14.16
C TYR A 45 -16.23 -2.58 -14.28
N ASN A 46 -17.27 -2.72 -13.48
CA ASN A 46 -18.41 -1.79 -13.42
C ASN A 46 -18.21 -0.64 -12.44
N THR A 47 -17.03 -0.48 -11.87
CA THR A 47 -16.70 0.64 -10.96
C THR A 47 -16.79 1.96 -11.72
N ASP A 48 -17.43 2.96 -11.12
CA ASP A 48 -17.49 4.32 -11.67
C ASP A 48 -16.14 5.03 -11.51
N ILE A 49 -15.27 4.80 -12.48
CA ILE A 49 -13.94 5.44 -12.53
C ILE A 49 -14.05 6.97 -12.66
N THR A 50 -15.16 7.50 -13.17
CA THR A 50 -15.36 8.95 -13.33
C THR A 50 -15.36 9.62 -11.97
N GLU A 51 -16.04 9.06 -10.98
CA GLU A 51 -16.05 9.57 -9.62
C GLU A 51 -14.67 9.54 -8.97
N LEU A 52 -13.91 8.47 -9.17
CA LEU A 52 -12.54 8.35 -8.67
C LEU A 52 -11.59 9.37 -9.31
N CYS A 53 -11.82 9.74 -10.55
CA CYS A 53 -10.99 10.71 -11.28
C CYS A 53 -11.35 12.18 -10.98
N LYS A 54 -12.51 12.46 -10.38
CA LYS A 54 -12.94 13.84 -10.09
C LYS A 54 -11.91 14.68 -9.37
N PRO A 55 -11.32 14.24 -8.24
CA PRO A 55 -10.33 15.04 -7.51
C PRO A 55 -9.13 15.39 -8.39
N ALA A 56 -8.66 14.46 -9.21
CA ALA A 56 -7.56 14.69 -10.14
C ALA A 56 -7.89 15.75 -11.21
N ILE A 57 -9.12 15.72 -11.73
CA ILE A 57 -9.59 16.70 -12.70
C ILE A 57 -9.73 18.08 -12.06
N GLU A 58 -10.27 18.13 -10.85
CA GLU A 58 -10.43 19.37 -10.07
C GLU A 58 -9.07 19.98 -9.74
N ASP A 59 -8.10 19.17 -9.28
CA ASP A 59 -6.74 19.62 -9.01
C ASP A 59 -6.09 20.26 -10.26
N LEU A 60 -6.14 19.55 -11.38
CA LEU A 60 -5.60 20.07 -12.64
C LEU A 60 -6.35 21.32 -13.14
N THR A 61 -7.63 21.46 -12.85
CA THR A 61 -8.42 22.62 -13.20
C THR A 61 -8.04 23.81 -12.32
N LYS A 62 -7.99 23.62 -10.99
CA LYS A 62 -7.57 24.64 -10.04
C LYS A 62 -6.15 25.14 -10.33
N LEU A 63 -5.25 24.22 -10.67
CA LEU A 63 -3.86 24.59 -11.03
C LEU A 63 -3.78 25.54 -12.23
N LYS A 64 -4.80 25.56 -13.09
CA LYS A 64 -4.88 26.48 -14.25
C LYS A 64 -5.69 27.75 -14.00
N THR A 65 -6.69 27.68 -13.13
CA THR A 65 -7.70 28.74 -12.99
C THR A 65 -7.63 29.49 -11.68
N ASP A 66 -6.99 28.92 -10.67
CA ASP A 66 -6.87 29.50 -9.33
C ASP A 66 -5.41 29.87 -9.05
N PHE A 67 -5.16 31.17 -8.95
CA PHE A 67 -3.80 31.72 -8.75
C PHE A 67 -3.22 31.34 -7.39
N ASP A 68 -4.02 31.41 -6.32
CA ASP A 68 -3.53 31.10 -4.97
C ASP A 68 -3.25 29.60 -4.82
N TYR A 69 -4.11 28.77 -5.40
CA TYR A 69 -3.87 27.33 -5.46
C TYR A 69 -2.60 27.00 -6.26
N MET A 70 -2.44 27.55 -7.46
CA MET A 70 -1.24 27.36 -8.28
C MET A 70 0.04 27.77 -7.53
N LYS A 71 0.00 28.93 -6.84
CA LYS A 71 1.11 29.43 -6.04
C LYS A 71 1.45 28.50 -4.88
N SER A 72 0.46 27.98 -4.16
CA SER A 72 0.67 27.00 -3.10
C SER A 72 1.33 25.71 -3.61
N GLN A 73 0.94 25.26 -4.78
CA GLN A 73 1.49 24.05 -5.42
C GLN A 73 2.92 24.27 -5.97
N LEU A 74 3.33 25.48 -6.26
CA LEU A 74 4.73 25.78 -6.65
C LEU A 74 5.70 25.65 -5.46
N GLY A 75 5.22 25.80 -4.24
CA GLY A 75 6.01 25.59 -3.02
C GLY A 75 6.21 24.13 -2.67
N LEU A 76 5.43 23.21 -3.25
CA LEU A 76 5.59 21.77 -3.07
C LEU A 76 6.69 21.25 -4.00
N THR A 77 7.57 20.40 -3.50
CA THR A 77 8.58 19.76 -4.34
C THR A 77 7.95 18.78 -5.31
N LEU A 78 8.53 18.61 -6.50
CA LEU A 78 8.08 17.61 -7.46
C LEU A 78 8.13 16.19 -6.88
N ASP A 79 8.95 15.97 -5.88
CA ASP A 79 9.13 14.69 -5.20
C ASP A 79 7.96 14.37 -4.27
N GLU A 80 7.35 15.35 -3.61
CA GLU A 80 6.11 15.15 -2.83
C GLU A 80 4.89 14.71 -3.68
N VAL A 81 4.95 14.94 -4.99
CA VAL A 81 3.88 14.55 -5.93
C VAL A 81 4.09 13.12 -6.48
N THR A 82 5.24 12.51 -6.25
CA THR A 82 5.64 11.29 -6.96
C THR A 82 6.09 10.12 -6.08
N ASP A 83 6.24 10.29 -4.78
CA ASP A 83 7.01 9.37 -3.93
C ASP A 83 6.19 8.49 -2.97
N ASP A 84 5.16 7.82 -3.46
CA ASP A 84 4.49 6.81 -2.62
C ASP A 84 4.72 5.35 -3.04
N ASP A 85 5.40 5.09 -4.16
CA ASP A 85 5.58 3.74 -4.70
C ASP A 85 7.04 3.37 -5.03
N THR A 86 8.03 4.02 -4.44
CA THR A 86 9.40 3.50 -4.53
C THR A 86 9.65 2.51 -3.41
N ASP A 87 10.05 1.28 -3.79
CA ASP A 87 10.48 0.24 -2.88
C ASP A 87 11.44 0.81 -1.81
N GLU A 88 11.32 0.35 -0.57
CA GLU A 88 12.11 0.83 0.58
C GLU A 88 13.62 0.86 0.31
N GLU A 89 14.13 -0.04 -0.53
CA GLU A 89 15.54 -0.06 -0.95
C GLU A 89 15.96 1.16 -1.78
N THR A 90 15.02 1.84 -2.44
CA THR A 90 15.31 3.05 -3.22
C THR A 90 15.28 4.31 -2.33
N LYS A 91 14.51 4.30 -1.26
CA LYS A 91 14.42 5.42 -0.30
C LYS A 91 15.74 5.66 0.44
N GLU A 92 16.49 4.61 0.78
CA GLU A 92 17.78 4.76 1.47
C GLU A 92 18.89 5.39 0.60
N GLN A 93 18.81 5.26 -0.72
CA GLN A 93 19.80 5.84 -1.63
C GLN A 93 19.41 7.24 -2.14
N GLU A 94 18.13 7.59 -2.15
CA GLU A 94 17.63 8.90 -2.61
C GLU A 94 17.46 9.93 -1.48
N SER A 95 17.31 9.49 -0.22
CA SER A 95 17.20 10.38 0.96
C SER A 95 18.46 11.23 1.24
N GLN A 96 19.58 10.96 0.57
CA GLN A 96 20.83 11.72 0.75
C GLN A 96 21.03 12.86 -0.25
N THR A 97 20.13 13.08 -1.23
CA THR A 97 20.25 14.17 -2.20
C THR A 97 18.92 14.87 -2.47
N VAL A 98 18.19 15.23 -1.41
CA VAL A 98 17.14 16.25 -1.53
C VAL A 98 17.83 17.53 -1.95
N ASP A 99 17.53 18.04 -3.14
CA ASP A 99 18.10 19.29 -3.63
C ASP A 99 17.44 20.46 -2.88
N THR A 100 17.94 20.72 -1.67
CA THR A 100 17.51 21.83 -0.80
C THR A 100 17.54 23.17 -1.53
N ASN A 101 18.26 23.27 -2.64
CA ASN A 101 18.31 24.47 -3.49
C ASN A 101 17.05 24.58 -4.38
N ALA A 102 16.50 23.45 -4.86
CA ALA A 102 15.27 23.46 -5.65
C ALA A 102 14.05 23.84 -4.79
N GLU A 103 13.96 23.30 -3.57
CA GLU A 103 12.91 23.66 -2.60
C GLU A 103 12.96 25.13 -2.23
N ARG A 104 14.15 25.66 -1.91
CA ARG A 104 14.35 27.07 -1.64
C ARG A 104 13.96 27.94 -2.83
N ALA A 105 14.33 27.55 -4.05
CA ALA A 105 13.98 28.28 -5.26
C ALA A 105 12.46 28.36 -5.48
N ASN A 106 11.73 27.29 -5.25
CA ASN A 106 10.27 27.23 -5.36
C ASN A 106 9.58 28.10 -4.30
N TYR A 107 10.05 28.05 -3.07
CA TYR A 107 9.59 28.92 -1.99
C TYR A 107 9.77 30.43 -2.32
N TYR A 108 10.93 30.80 -2.85
CA TYR A 108 11.18 32.21 -3.23
C TYR A 108 10.33 32.64 -4.42
N ILE A 109 10.02 31.75 -5.36
CA ILE A 109 9.10 32.07 -6.47
C ILE A 109 7.67 32.29 -5.91
N ALA A 110 7.19 31.46 -5.02
CA ALA A 110 5.88 31.66 -4.38
C ALA A 110 5.82 33.01 -3.64
N LYS A 111 6.86 33.35 -2.88
CA LYS A 111 6.96 34.65 -2.20
C LYS A 111 7.07 35.84 -3.17
N ALA A 112 7.79 35.71 -4.28
CA ALA A 112 7.86 36.73 -5.29
C ALA A 112 6.52 36.99 -5.96
N LEU A 113 5.73 35.95 -6.19
CA LEU A 113 4.34 36.03 -6.68
C LEU A 113 3.39 36.69 -5.68
N ASP A 114 3.61 36.53 -4.36
CA ASP A 114 2.86 37.27 -3.33
C ASP A 114 3.10 38.76 -3.42
N ILE A 115 4.35 39.18 -3.67
CA ILE A 115 4.75 40.58 -3.75
C ILE A 115 4.31 41.21 -5.08
N TYR A 116 4.46 40.48 -6.18
CA TYR A 116 4.17 40.97 -7.53
C TYR A 116 3.47 39.90 -8.37
N PRO A 117 2.14 39.73 -8.26
CA PRO A 117 1.37 38.74 -9.00
C PRO A 117 1.57 38.71 -10.52
N PRO A 118 1.79 39.86 -11.24
CA PRO A 118 2.04 39.81 -12.67
C PRO A 118 3.30 39.05 -13.07
N LEU A 119 4.16 38.68 -12.13
CA LEU A 119 5.34 37.83 -12.37
C LEU A 119 4.97 36.44 -12.89
N ILE A 120 3.72 36.04 -12.75
CA ILE A 120 3.20 34.77 -13.35
C ILE A 120 3.41 34.74 -14.88
N HIS A 121 3.48 35.90 -15.54
CA HIS A 121 3.70 36.00 -16.97
C HIS A 121 5.21 35.91 -17.36
N ASP A 122 6.10 35.84 -16.37
CA ASP A 122 7.50 35.56 -16.64
C ASP A 122 7.69 34.18 -17.25
N LYS A 123 8.52 34.09 -18.28
CA LYS A 123 8.74 32.85 -19.04
C LYS A 123 9.27 31.72 -18.18
N HIS A 124 10.13 32.00 -17.19
CA HIS A 124 10.67 30.98 -16.30
C HIS A 124 9.58 30.39 -15.39
N ILE A 125 8.78 31.28 -14.79
CA ILE A 125 7.68 30.87 -13.91
C ILE A 125 6.60 30.13 -14.69
N MET A 126 6.22 30.63 -15.87
CA MET A 126 5.28 29.91 -16.76
C MET A 126 5.78 28.50 -17.10
N ASN A 127 7.08 28.36 -17.42
CA ASN A 127 7.64 27.04 -17.71
C ASN A 127 7.59 26.10 -16.48
N LYS A 128 7.84 26.62 -15.28
CA LYS A 128 7.71 25.83 -14.04
C LYS A 128 6.27 25.37 -13.80
N VAL A 129 5.29 26.26 -13.91
CA VAL A 129 3.86 25.91 -13.79
C VAL A 129 3.44 24.86 -14.83
N GLN A 130 3.90 25.02 -16.07
CA GLN A 130 3.61 24.05 -17.12
C GLN A 130 4.28 22.69 -16.84
N SER A 131 5.48 22.70 -16.30
CA SER A 131 6.19 21.46 -15.91
C SER A 131 5.47 20.75 -14.78
N LEU A 132 5.04 21.47 -13.74
CA LEU A 132 4.23 20.94 -12.64
C LEU A 132 2.91 20.35 -13.17
N PHE A 133 2.19 21.10 -14.01
CA PHE A 133 0.95 20.61 -14.62
C PHE A 133 1.17 19.31 -15.42
N LYS A 134 2.24 19.24 -16.22
CA LYS A 134 2.57 18.05 -17.00
C LYS A 134 2.94 16.88 -16.10
N ALA A 135 3.66 17.11 -15.00
CA ALA A 135 4.05 16.09 -14.04
C ALA A 135 2.81 15.50 -13.34
N LYS A 136 1.97 16.36 -12.75
CA LYS A 136 0.71 15.93 -12.12
C LYS A 136 -0.20 15.19 -13.12
N LYS A 137 -0.42 15.76 -14.31
CA LYS A 137 -1.20 15.09 -15.36
C LYS A 137 -0.66 13.71 -15.68
N ARG A 138 0.67 13.58 -15.81
CA ARG A 138 1.32 12.28 -16.08
C ARG A 138 1.11 11.30 -14.93
N ALA A 139 1.26 11.74 -13.68
CA ALA A 139 1.01 10.91 -12.50
C ALA A 139 -0.44 10.38 -12.50
N TYR A 140 -1.42 11.25 -12.70
CA TYR A 140 -2.84 10.86 -12.75
C TYR A 140 -3.15 9.90 -13.91
N MET A 141 -2.56 10.13 -15.08
CA MET A 141 -2.67 9.18 -16.20
C MET A 141 -1.97 7.85 -15.90
N GLY A 142 -0.99 7.83 -15.00
CA GLY A 142 -0.33 6.63 -14.46
C GLY A 142 -1.10 5.93 -13.35
N GLY A 143 -2.32 6.40 -13.01
CA GLY A 143 -3.15 5.80 -11.98
C GLY A 143 -2.91 6.32 -10.57
N LYS A 144 -2.02 7.31 -10.40
CA LYS A 144 -1.79 7.96 -9.09
C LYS A 144 -2.85 9.04 -8.87
N LEU A 145 -4.02 8.65 -8.37
CA LEU A 145 -5.15 9.55 -8.18
C LEU A 145 -5.16 10.13 -6.76
N PRO A 146 -5.40 11.45 -6.59
CA PRO A 146 -5.60 12.02 -5.27
C PRO A 146 -6.93 11.56 -4.70
N MET A 147 -6.96 11.22 -3.42
CA MET A 147 -8.18 10.82 -2.74
C MET A 147 -8.17 11.17 -1.26
N ARG A 148 -9.36 11.28 -0.68
CA ARG A 148 -9.52 11.41 0.75
C ARG A 148 -9.14 10.10 1.44
N GLY A 149 -8.19 10.17 2.33
CA GLY A 149 -7.66 9.04 3.08
C GLY A 149 -6.31 9.37 3.66
N TYR A 150 -5.78 8.50 4.50
CA TYR A 150 -4.41 8.61 4.96
C TYR A 150 -3.83 7.25 5.31
N TYR A 151 -2.51 7.17 5.27
CA TYR A 151 -1.78 5.99 5.72
C TYR A 151 -1.67 6.00 7.24
N SER A 152 -1.99 4.88 7.85
CA SER A 152 -1.92 4.68 9.28
C SER A 152 -1.32 3.31 9.61
N TYR A 153 -0.63 3.22 10.72
CA TYR A 153 -0.14 1.94 11.23
C TYR A 153 -1.30 1.06 11.69
N VAL A 154 -1.17 -0.24 11.48
CA VAL A 154 -2.15 -1.20 12.00
C VAL A 154 -1.77 -1.59 13.42
N ALA A 155 -2.68 -1.37 14.36
CA ALA A 155 -2.51 -1.74 15.75
C ALA A 155 -3.61 -2.72 16.19
N PRO A 156 -3.28 -3.78 16.95
CA PRO A 156 -4.29 -4.64 17.53
C PRO A 156 -5.00 -3.94 18.69
N ASP A 157 -6.19 -4.40 19.04
CA ASP A 157 -6.88 -3.95 20.25
C ASP A 157 -6.12 -4.38 21.51
N MET A 158 -5.26 -3.48 21.99
CA MET A 158 -4.42 -3.74 23.16
C MET A 158 -5.22 -3.83 24.47
N TYR A 159 -6.47 -3.37 24.49
CA TYR A 159 -7.34 -3.55 25.65
C TYR A 159 -7.69 -5.04 25.82
N ALA A 160 -7.99 -5.75 24.74
CA ALA A 160 -8.18 -7.20 24.77
C ALA A 160 -6.95 -7.94 25.31
N PHE A 161 -5.75 -7.48 24.96
CA PHE A 161 -4.51 -8.04 25.49
C PHE A 161 -4.40 -7.80 27.00
N CYS A 162 -4.82 -6.62 27.50
CA CYS A 162 -4.87 -6.32 28.93
C CYS A 162 -5.92 -7.18 29.67
N GLU A 163 -7.08 -7.42 29.08
CA GLU A 163 -8.08 -8.34 29.63
C GLU A 163 -7.51 -9.74 29.84
N TYR A 164 -6.79 -10.25 28.85
CA TYR A 164 -6.13 -11.54 28.94
C TYR A 164 -5.05 -11.58 30.02
N LEU A 165 -4.17 -10.57 30.05
CA LEU A 165 -3.00 -10.56 30.95
C LEU A 165 -3.36 -10.25 32.42
N PHE A 166 -4.22 -9.27 32.64
CA PHE A 166 -4.44 -8.71 33.97
C PHE A 166 -5.76 -9.16 34.61
N MET A 167 -6.77 -9.46 33.79
CA MET A 167 -8.07 -9.90 34.27
C MET A 167 -8.25 -11.40 34.18
N SER A 168 -7.23 -12.14 33.67
CA SER A 168 -7.28 -13.60 33.45
C SER A 168 -8.47 -14.01 32.57
N ASN A 169 -8.93 -13.10 31.70
CA ASN A 169 -9.99 -13.38 30.76
C ASN A 169 -9.44 -14.23 29.60
N THR A 170 -9.90 -15.46 29.47
CA THR A 170 -9.47 -16.40 28.42
C THR A 170 -10.18 -16.15 27.08
N ASP A 171 -11.24 -15.35 27.08
CA ASP A 171 -12.01 -14.94 25.91
C ASP A 171 -12.15 -13.40 25.90
N PRO A 172 -11.04 -12.66 25.68
CA PRO A 172 -11.05 -11.20 25.74
C PRO A 172 -11.90 -10.62 24.60
N GLN A 173 -12.72 -9.64 24.93
CA GLN A 173 -13.62 -9.01 23.95
C GLN A 173 -13.03 -7.75 23.32
N GLY A 174 -12.16 -7.06 24.04
CA GLY A 174 -11.61 -5.78 23.61
C GLY A 174 -12.65 -4.66 23.60
N LEU A 175 -12.26 -3.53 23.02
CA LEU A 175 -13.12 -2.36 22.85
C LEU A 175 -13.60 -2.16 21.40
N VAL A 176 -12.93 -2.78 20.44
CA VAL A 176 -13.29 -2.69 19.04
C VAL A 176 -14.04 -3.94 18.62
N PRO A 177 -15.35 -3.85 18.30
CA PRO A 177 -16.15 -4.99 17.86
C PRO A 177 -15.62 -5.60 16.54
N GLU A 178 -16.00 -6.84 16.29
CA GLU A 178 -15.75 -7.49 15.01
C GLU A 178 -16.31 -6.67 13.84
N ASN A 179 -15.58 -6.65 12.72
CA ASN A 179 -15.89 -5.85 11.52
C ASN A 179 -15.90 -4.33 11.76
N CYS A 180 -15.26 -3.87 12.83
CA CYS A 180 -15.08 -2.46 13.14
C CYS A 180 -13.60 -2.12 13.30
N VAL A 181 -13.30 -0.83 13.16
CA VAL A 181 -11.99 -0.25 13.47
C VAL A 181 -12.18 1.04 14.27
N TYR A 182 -11.23 1.34 15.13
CA TYR A 182 -11.11 2.64 15.71
C TYR A 182 -9.97 3.40 15.03
N ASN A 183 -10.27 4.59 14.58
CA ASN A 183 -9.30 5.50 14.01
C ASN A 183 -9.64 6.90 14.53
N LYS A 184 -8.74 7.50 15.31
CA LYS A 184 -9.02 8.76 16.01
C LYS A 184 -9.49 9.86 15.08
N TYR A 185 -8.80 10.05 13.96
CA TYR A 185 -9.11 11.12 13.03
C TYR A 185 -10.53 10.98 12.46
N TYR A 186 -10.89 9.79 11.97
CA TYR A 186 -12.22 9.58 11.39
C TYR A 186 -13.32 9.39 12.44
N ALA A 187 -12.99 8.96 13.66
CA ALA A 187 -13.94 8.88 14.75
C ALA A 187 -14.48 10.27 15.18
N GLU A 188 -13.71 11.33 14.89
CA GLU A 188 -14.10 12.73 15.12
C GLU A 188 -14.84 13.36 13.92
N CYS A 189 -14.92 12.67 12.78
CA CYS A 189 -15.58 13.13 11.56
C CYS A 189 -17.04 12.66 11.52
N GLU A 190 -18.01 13.57 11.62
CA GLU A 190 -19.44 13.27 11.60
C GLU A 190 -19.93 12.68 10.26
N ASP A 191 -19.19 12.89 9.17
CA ASP A 191 -19.56 12.45 7.82
C ASP A 191 -19.00 11.06 7.43
N VAL A 192 -18.29 10.39 8.34
CA VAL A 192 -17.62 9.11 8.10
C VAL A 192 -18.14 8.03 9.04
N GLU A 193 -18.89 7.08 8.51
CA GLU A 193 -19.41 5.92 9.25
C GLU A 193 -18.63 4.64 8.96
N GLU A 194 -18.02 4.55 7.77
CA GLU A 194 -17.35 3.38 7.28
C GLU A 194 -16.09 3.77 6.49
N VAL A 195 -15.08 2.94 6.58
CA VAL A 195 -13.83 3.10 5.85
C VAL A 195 -13.44 1.82 5.12
N LEU A 196 -12.71 2.00 4.05
CA LEU A 196 -12.01 0.95 3.35
C LEU A 196 -10.55 0.94 3.80
N CYS A 197 -10.03 -0.24 4.13
CA CYS A 197 -8.65 -0.44 4.51
C CYS A 197 -7.92 -1.14 3.36
N LEU A 198 -6.80 -0.59 2.91
CA LEU A 198 -6.03 -1.13 1.80
C LEU A 198 -4.55 -1.17 2.17
N ARG A 199 -3.83 -2.18 1.70
CA ARG A 199 -2.38 -2.31 1.92
C ARG A 199 -1.66 -2.55 0.59
N SER A 200 -0.49 -1.96 0.42
CA SER A 200 0.44 -2.35 -0.66
C SER A 200 1.44 -3.40 -0.14
N PRO A 201 1.78 -4.43 -0.92
CA PRO A 201 1.28 -4.75 -2.25
C PRO A 201 -0.16 -5.24 -2.22
N HIS A 202 -0.99 -4.83 -3.21
CA HIS A 202 -2.40 -5.19 -3.34
C HIS A 202 -2.60 -5.98 -4.64
N LEU A 203 -2.86 -7.26 -4.53
CA LEU A 203 -2.80 -8.18 -5.65
C LEU A 203 -4.14 -8.87 -5.94
N SER A 204 -5.02 -8.97 -4.92
CA SER A 204 -6.25 -9.74 -4.98
C SER A 204 -7.49 -8.91 -4.66
N ARG A 205 -8.65 -9.33 -5.18
CA ARG A 205 -9.96 -8.76 -4.84
C ARG A 205 -10.42 -9.07 -3.42
N TYR A 206 -9.76 -10.00 -2.71
CA TYR A 206 -10.03 -10.31 -1.31
C TYR A 206 -9.41 -9.29 -0.32
N GLU A 207 -8.62 -8.33 -0.83
CA GLU A 207 -7.88 -7.37 -0.02
C GLU A 207 -8.60 -6.02 0.11
N TYR A 208 -9.94 -6.03 0.09
CA TYR A 208 -10.81 -4.84 0.24
C TYR A 208 -11.69 -4.90 1.49
N PRO A 209 -11.13 -5.07 2.69
CA PRO A 209 -11.95 -5.08 3.90
C PRO A 209 -12.60 -3.72 4.15
N ARG A 210 -13.93 -3.73 4.24
CA ARG A 210 -14.76 -2.61 4.67
C ARG A 210 -14.99 -2.72 6.16
N ARG A 211 -14.80 -1.64 6.90
CA ARG A 211 -14.98 -1.64 8.36
C ARG A 211 -15.75 -0.42 8.80
N LYS A 212 -16.69 -0.65 9.74
CA LYS A 212 -17.39 0.44 10.41
C LYS A 212 -16.46 1.13 11.40
N LEU A 213 -16.63 2.43 11.54
CA LEU A 213 -15.91 3.17 12.57
C LEU A 213 -16.60 3.02 13.92
N VAL A 214 -15.80 2.77 14.94
CA VAL A 214 -16.24 2.85 16.33
C VAL A 214 -15.84 4.20 16.89
N SER A 215 -16.82 4.91 17.46
CA SER A 215 -16.59 6.12 18.23
C SER A 215 -17.31 5.96 19.58
N SER A 216 -16.56 5.62 20.62
CA SER A 216 -17.07 5.51 21.98
C SER A 216 -16.15 6.24 22.94
N ASP A 217 -16.70 6.72 24.05
CA ASP A 217 -15.90 7.38 25.10
C ASP A 217 -14.79 6.47 25.62
N GLU A 218 -15.06 5.18 25.65
CA GLU A 218 -14.10 4.19 26.13
C GLU A 218 -12.96 3.96 25.12
N CYS A 219 -13.27 3.84 23.83
CA CYS A 219 -12.25 3.80 22.76
C CYS A 219 -11.41 5.10 22.77
N ASN A 220 -12.06 6.25 22.87
CA ASN A 220 -11.36 7.54 22.93
C ASN A 220 -10.45 7.65 24.15
N LYS A 221 -10.86 7.12 25.30
CA LYS A 221 -10.06 7.10 26.52
C LYS A 221 -8.81 6.23 26.36
N TRP A 222 -8.92 5.06 25.73
CA TRP A 222 -7.82 4.09 25.63
C TRP A 222 -6.94 4.27 24.40
N PHE A 223 -7.51 4.70 23.28
CA PHE A 223 -6.82 4.79 21.99
C PHE A 223 -6.69 6.23 21.46
N GLY A 224 -7.32 7.22 22.11
CA GLY A 224 -7.36 8.59 21.62
C GLY A 224 -6.00 9.32 21.54
N TYR A 225 -4.93 8.74 22.06
CA TYR A 225 -3.55 9.22 21.88
C TYR A 225 -2.82 8.56 20.69
N MET A 226 -3.43 7.54 20.09
CA MET A 226 -2.88 6.84 18.92
C MET A 226 -3.30 7.58 17.65
N GLU A 227 -2.63 8.70 17.34
CA GLU A 227 -3.06 9.62 16.28
C GLU A 227 -2.80 9.10 14.87
N SER A 228 -1.77 8.27 14.72
CA SER A 228 -1.33 7.71 13.43
C SER A 228 -1.69 6.24 13.24
N ASP A 229 -2.50 5.69 14.12
CA ASP A 229 -2.82 4.26 14.10
C ASP A 229 -4.29 4.01 13.78
N THR A 230 -4.54 2.82 13.23
CA THR A 230 -5.87 2.24 13.12
C THR A 230 -5.93 0.98 13.97
N VAL A 231 -6.74 1.04 15.02
CA VAL A 231 -6.91 -0.09 15.95
C VAL A 231 -7.96 -1.04 15.39
N VAL A 232 -7.60 -2.30 15.28
CA VAL A 232 -8.45 -3.37 14.73
C VAL A 232 -8.88 -4.34 15.82
N SER A 233 -10.07 -4.90 15.67
CA SER A 233 -10.61 -5.89 16.61
C SER A 233 -9.72 -7.14 16.70
N CYS A 234 -9.59 -7.70 17.90
CA CYS A 234 -8.92 -8.99 18.10
C CYS A 234 -9.73 -10.18 17.52
N HIS A 235 -11.01 -9.98 17.19
CA HIS A 235 -11.89 -10.98 16.57
C HIS A 235 -12.01 -10.82 15.06
N ASP A 236 -11.39 -9.78 14.47
CA ASP A 236 -11.46 -9.50 13.05
C ASP A 236 -10.35 -10.21 12.27
N LEU A 237 -10.68 -10.64 11.07
CA LEU A 237 -9.74 -11.25 10.14
C LEU A 237 -9.05 -10.24 9.21
N ILE A 238 -9.16 -8.94 9.50
CA ILE A 238 -8.60 -7.87 8.65
C ILE A 238 -7.09 -8.05 8.40
N SER A 239 -6.32 -8.46 9.41
CA SER A 239 -4.89 -8.74 9.23
C SER A 239 -4.63 -9.87 8.24
N LYS A 240 -5.54 -10.84 8.14
CA LYS A 240 -5.47 -11.92 7.16
C LYS A 240 -5.89 -11.45 5.77
N SER A 241 -6.94 -10.62 5.69
CA SER A 241 -7.36 -10.01 4.41
C SER A 241 -6.27 -9.14 3.81
N LEU A 242 -5.62 -8.32 4.62
CA LEU A 242 -4.56 -7.40 4.20
C LEU A 242 -3.17 -8.06 4.22
N GLN A 243 -3.05 -9.28 4.76
CA GLN A 243 -1.78 -9.99 4.92
C GLN A 243 -0.72 -9.15 5.64
N CYS A 244 -1.17 -8.40 6.66
CA CYS A 244 -0.34 -7.52 7.46
C CYS A 244 -0.05 -8.14 8.84
N ASP A 245 1.04 -7.72 9.44
CA ASP A 245 1.39 -8.03 10.81
C ASP A 245 1.54 -6.74 11.65
N TRP A 246 2.05 -6.87 12.88
CA TRP A 246 2.09 -5.79 13.86
C TRP A 246 3.50 -5.21 14.03
N ASP A 247 4.34 -5.34 13.03
CA ASP A 247 5.75 -4.91 13.07
C ASP A 247 6.00 -3.52 12.48
N GLY A 248 4.92 -2.80 12.14
CA GLY A 248 4.96 -1.45 11.58
C GLY A 248 4.32 -1.34 10.20
N ASP A 249 3.51 -2.35 9.82
CA ASP A 249 2.77 -2.28 8.57
C ASP A 249 1.80 -1.10 8.54
N GLU A 250 1.79 -0.39 7.43
CA GLU A 250 0.89 0.73 7.15
C GLU A 250 -0.24 0.32 6.21
N ILE A 251 -1.42 0.84 6.48
CA ILE A 251 -2.60 0.70 5.62
C ILE A 251 -3.15 2.06 5.21
N LEU A 252 -3.65 2.14 4.00
CA LEU A 252 -4.47 3.26 3.56
C LEU A 252 -5.88 3.11 4.11
N VAL A 253 -6.31 4.06 4.91
CA VAL A 253 -7.69 4.15 5.41
C VAL A 253 -8.42 5.25 4.66
N SER A 254 -9.50 4.90 3.97
CA SER A 254 -10.22 5.83 3.10
C SER A 254 -11.74 5.73 3.26
N PRO A 255 -12.43 6.86 3.51
CA PRO A 255 -13.89 6.95 3.49
C PRO A 255 -14.44 7.24 2.09
N ASN A 256 -13.67 7.03 1.03
CA ASN A 256 -14.08 7.34 -0.34
C ASN A 256 -15.31 6.51 -0.74
N LYS A 257 -16.43 7.20 -0.99
CA LYS A 257 -17.72 6.55 -1.28
C LYS A 257 -17.73 5.72 -2.57
N ALA A 258 -16.94 6.11 -3.58
CA ALA A 258 -16.86 5.35 -4.82
C ALA A 258 -16.12 4.01 -4.61
N LEU A 259 -15.07 4.02 -3.80
CA LEU A 259 -14.34 2.80 -3.42
C LEU A 259 -15.18 1.90 -2.50
N LEU A 260 -15.83 2.46 -1.49
CA LEU A 260 -16.72 1.72 -0.59
C LEU A 260 -17.83 1.01 -1.40
N LYS A 261 -18.45 1.73 -2.33
CA LYS A 261 -19.46 1.16 -3.23
C LYS A 261 -18.89 0.07 -4.13
N ALA A 262 -17.70 0.26 -4.68
CA ALA A 262 -17.05 -0.77 -5.50
C ALA A 262 -16.74 -2.03 -4.68
N ALA A 263 -16.30 -1.87 -3.44
CA ALA A 263 -16.00 -2.96 -2.53
C ALA A 263 -17.25 -3.75 -2.06
N GLU A 264 -18.48 -3.23 -2.23
CA GLU A 264 -19.71 -3.96 -1.91
C GLU A 264 -19.88 -5.27 -2.67
N SER A 265 -19.36 -5.33 -3.88
CA SER A 265 -19.43 -6.51 -4.75
C SER A 265 -18.22 -7.44 -4.62
N LEU A 266 -17.25 -7.09 -3.77
CA LEU A 266 -16.02 -7.84 -3.60
C LEU A 266 -16.12 -8.81 -2.40
N PRO A 267 -15.36 -9.93 -2.42
CA PRO A 267 -15.29 -10.85 -1.29
C PRO A 267 -14.80 -10.13 -0.03
N GLN A 268 -15.45 -10.41 1.10
CA GLN A 268 -15.04 -9.87 2.41
C GLN A 268 -14.32 -10.93 3.27
N GLU A 269 -14.34 -12.18 2.83
CA GLU A 269 -13.60 -13.27 3.48
C GLU A 269 -12.13 -13.20 3.06
N PRO A 270 -11.17 -13.38 3.99
CA PRO A 270 -9.76 -13.36 3.66
C PRO A 270 -9.35 -14.55 2.80
N LEU A 271 -8.43 -14.30 1.87
CA LEU A 271 -7.71 -15.38 1.21
C LEU A 271 -6.68 -15.96 2.19
N TYR A 272 -6.90 -17.17 2.64
CA TYR A 272 -6.06 -17.82 3.65
C TYR A 272 -4.97 -18.67 3.00
N TYR A 273 -3.73 -18.48 3.45
CA TYR A 273 -2.58 -19.31 3.10
C TYR A 273 -2.11 -20.10 4.32
N ASP A 274 -2.00 -21.42 4.18
CA ASP A 274 -1.40 -22.27 5.21
C ASP A 274 0.12 -22.25 5.08
N MET A 275 0.74 -21.28 5.73
CA MET A 275 2.20 -21.13 5.73
C MET A 275 2.86 -22.22 6.56
N GLN A 276 3.71 -23.01 5.93
CA GLN A 276 4.45 -24.06 6.61
C GLN A 276 5.51 -23.46 7.54
N LYS A 277 5.61 -23.99 8.77
CA LYS A 277 6.66 -23.57 9.71
C LYS A 277 8.05 -23.94 9.17
N ALA A 278 9.01 -23.05 9.43
CA ALA A 278 10.42 -23.33 9.17
C ALA A 278 10.91 -24.46 10.09
N GLU A 279 11.81 -25.30 9.58
CA GLU A 279 12.55 -26.22 10.41
C GLU A 279 13.60 -25.44 11.25
N PRO A 280 13.71 -25.75 12.55
CA PRO A 280 14.70 -25.10 13.39
C PRO A 280 16.12 -25.30 12.84
N GLN A 281 16.86 -24.22 12.65
CA GLN A 281 18.24 -24.25 12.18
C GLN A 281 19.15 -23.59 13.21
N GLN A 282 20.39 -24.06 13.28
CA GLN A 282 21.41 -23.42 14.10
C GLN A 282 21.81 -22.08 13.46
N ILE A 283 21.77 -21.02 14.24
CA ILE A 283 22.17 -19.69 13.80
C ILE A 283 23.70 -19.66 13.70
N THR A 284 24.22 -19.63 12.46
CA THR A 284 25.64 -19.45 12.14
C THR A 284 25.80 -18.28 11.17
N ASN A 285 26.98 -17.70 11.09
CA ASN A 285 27.27 -16.63 10.14
C ASN A 285 27.07 -17.10 8.68
N GLU A 286 27.38 -18.35 8.37
CA GLU A 286 27.18 -18.96 7.06
C GLU A 286 25.69 -19.11 6.73
N ALA A 287 24.87 -19.52 7.72
CA ALA A 287 23.42 -19.63 7.54
C ALA A 287 22.79 -18.25 7.30
N ILE A 288 23.18 -17.24 8.08
CA ILE A 288 22.72 -15.85 7.91
C ILE A 288 23.11 -15.35 6.52
N TYR A 289 24.38 -15.46 6.13
CA TYR A 289 24.88 -15.02 4.84
C TYR A 289 24.15 -15.71 3.68
N SER A 290 24.00 -17.05 3.76
CA SER A 290 23.29 -17.83 2.74
C SER A 290 21.84 -17.40 2.58
N THR A 291 21.14 -17.11 3.69
CA THR A 291 19.75 -16.65 3.68
C THR A 291 19.62 -15.27 3.07
N LEU A 292 20.51 -14.33 3.43
CA LEU A 292 20.55 -12.99 2.85
C LEU A 292 20.79 -13.04 1.33
N VAL A 293 21.80 -13.78 0.89
CA VAL A 293 22.10 -13.93 -0.56
C VAL A 293 20.92 -14.50 -1.32
N LYS A 294 20.25 -15.52 -0.77
CA LYS A 294 19.05 -16.11 -1.38
C LYS A 294 17.87 -15.12 -1.40
N GLY A 295 17.67 -14.34 -0.35
CA GLY A 295 16.65 -13.29 -0.28
C GLY A 295 16.86 -12.22 -1.35
N PHE A 296 18.08 -11.69 -1.47
CA PHE A 296 18.42 -10.66 -2.47
C PHE A 296 18.37 -11.15 -3.92
N SER A 297 18.61 -12.44 -4.17
CA SER A 297 18.55 -12.99 -5.53
C SER A 297 17.15 -13.42 -5.96
N ASN A 298 16.14 -13.28 -5.10
CA ASN A 298 14.79 -13.79 -5.34
C ASN A 298 13.88 -12.71 -5.95
N ASN A 299 13.83 -12.62 -7.29
CA ASN A 299 12.96 -11.68 -8.01
C ASN A 299 11.50 -12.17 -8.14
N ILE A 300 11.11 -13.27 -7.49
CA ILE A 300 9.79 -13.89 -7.67
C ILE A 300 8.66 -12.95 -7.27
N ILE A 301 8.85 -12.12 -6.23
CA ILE A 301 7.83 -11.17 -5.76
C ILE A 301 7.47 -10.18 -6.88
N GLY A 302 8.48 -9.54 -7.48
CA GLY A 302 8.27 -8.59 -8.57
C GLY A 302 7.70 -9.26 -9.83
N GLU A 303 8.15 -10.46 -10.16
CA GLU A 303 7.63 -11.23 -11.28
C GLU A 303 6.17 -11.64 -11.08
N SER A 304 5.81 -12.08 -9.88
CA SER A 304 4.44 -12.44 -9.49
C SER A 304 3.51 -11.21 -9.56
N SER A 305 3.92 -10.09 -8.98
CA SER A 305 3.16 -8.83 -9.04
C SER A 305 2.94 -8.38 -10.49
N ASN A 306 3.96 -8.43 -11.32
CA ASN A 306 3.86 -8.11 -12.75
C ASN A 306 2.95 -9.09 -13.51
N ALA A 307 3.00 -10.38 -13.19
CA ALA A 307 2.13 -11.38 -13.79
C ALA A 307 0.66 -11.11 -13.45
N ILE A 308 0.34 -10.83 -12.19
CA ILE A 308 -1.00 -10.47 -11.74
C ILE A 308 -1.48 -9.19 -12.43
N THR A 309 -0.63 -8.16 -12.50
CA THR A 309 -0.96 -6.91 -13.20
C THR A 309 -1.33 -7.14 -14.66
N LYS A 310 -0.62 -8.04 -15.35
CA LYS A 310 -0.96 -8.42 -16.72
C LYS A 310 -2.30 -9.16 -16.79
N LEU A 311 -2.54 -10.11 -15.87
CA LEU A 311 -3.81 -10.85 -15.82
C LEU A 311 -4.99 -9.89 -15.65
N TRP A 312 -4.91 -8.93 -14.74
CA TRP A 312 -5.96 -7.92 -14.57
C TRP A 312 -6.21 -7.05 -15.81
N ASN A 313 -5.32 -7.04 -16.78
CA ASN A 313 -5.49 -6.33 -18.08
C ASN A 313 -6.12 -7.18 -19.18
N VAL A 314 -6.59 -8.38 -18.88
CA VAL A 314 -7.22 -9.29 -19.86
C VAL A 314 -8.72 -9.04 -19.90
N PRO A 315 -9.29 -8.62 -21.06
CA PRO A 315 -10.72 -8.29 -21.18
C PRO A 315 -11.65 -9.47 -20.82
N GLU A 316 -11.23 -10.69 -21.10
CA GLU A 316 -11.99 -11.90 -20.85
C GLU A 316 -12.21 -12.18 -19.34
N LEU A 317 -11.47 -11.53 -18.46
CA LEU A 317 -11.70 -11.55 -17.01
C LEU A 317 -13.09 -11.02 -16.64
N ALA A 318 -13.61 -10.06 -17.40
CA ALA A 318 -14.95 -9.53 -17.18
C ALA A 318 -16.03 -10.60 -17.41
N ASP A 319 -15.79 -11.51 -18.37
CA ASP A 319 -16.76 -12.53 -18.79
C ASP A 319 -16.67 -13.82 -17.96
N ASN A 320 -15.53 -14.06 -17.30
CA ASN A 320 -15.29 -15.30 -16.53
C ASN A 320 -14.46 -15.08 -15.27
N PRO A 321 -14.98 -14.32 -14.28
CA PRO A 321 -14.23 -13.89 -13.11
C PRO A 321 -13.72 -15.06 -12.26
N LEU A 322 -14.49 -16.14 -12.10
CA LEU A 322 -14.12 -17.26 -11.21
C LEU A 322 -12.84 -17.98 -11.65
N MET A 323 -12.69 -18.20 -12.94
CA MET A 323 -11.52 -18.92 -13.47
C MET A 323 -10.21 -18.14 -13.24
N TYR A 324 -10.27 -16.82 -13.28
CA TYR A 324 -9.12 -15.98 -13.08
C TYR A 324 -8.80 -15.73 -11.62
N ASP A 325 -9.82 -15.72 -10.76
CA ASP A 325 -9.62 -15.59 -9.33
C ASP A 325 -8.76 -16.74 -8.80
N ASP A 326 -8.98 -17.97 -9.26
CA ASP A 326 -8.15 -19.11 -8.89
C ASP A 326 -6.69 -18.93 -9.35
N MET A 327 -6.46 -18.46 -10.58
CA MET A 327 -5.12 -18.19 -11.09
C MET A 327 -4.40 -17.09 -10.30
N ILE A 328 -5.11 -16.01 -10.01
CA ILE A 328 -4.58 -14.89 -9.24
C ILE A 328 -4.28 -15.33 -7.82
N ASN A 329 -5.18 -16.08 -7.18
CA ASN A 329 -5.00 -16.60 -5.83
C ASN A 329 -3.76 -17.48 -5.72
N VAL A 330 -3.52 -18.34 -6.71
CA VAL A 330 -2.32 -19.18 -6.75
C VAL A 330 -1.06 -18.33 -6.92
N ILE A 331 -1.07 -17.29 -7.76
CA ILE A 331 0.09 -16.39 -7.93
C ILE A 331 0.29 -15.54 -6.66
N CYS A 332 -0.79 -15.12 -5.99
CA CYS A 332 -0.71 -14.44 -4.69
C CYS A 332 -0.07 -15.33 -3.63
N ALA A 333 -0.45 -16.62 -3.58
CA ALA A 333 0.18 -17.58 -2.68
C ALA A 333 1.69 -17.70 -2.94
N LEU A 334 2.11 -17.79 -4.19
CA LEU A 334 3.54 -17.81 -4.55
C LEU A 334 4.27 -16.56 -4.09
N SER A 335 3.67 -15.39 -4.29
CA SER A 335 4.24 -14.12 -3.86
C SER A 335 4.46 -14.12 -2.34
N ASN A 336 3.48 -14.58 -1.57
CA ASN A 336 3.58 -14.67 -0.11
C ASN A 336 4.64 -15.67 0.35
N TYR A 337 4.73 -16.84 -0.28
CA TYR A 337 5.82 -17.78 0.01
C TYR A 337 7.20 -17.18 -0.29
N ALA A 338 7.31 -16.37 -1.34
CA ALA A 338 8.56 -15.70 -1.69
C ALA A 338 8.93 -14.59 -0.68
N ILE A 339 7.93 -13.84 -0.17
CA ILE A 339 8.13 -12.84 0.89
C ILE A 339 8.61 -13.50 2.18
N ASP A 340 8.05 -14.64 2.56
CA ASP A 340 8.42 -15.36 3.77
C ASP A 340 9.61 -16.32 3.60
N PHE A 341 10.15 -16.43 2.39
CA PHE A 341 11.30 -17.29 2.14
C PHE A 341 12.51 -17.01 3.05
N PRO A 342 12.88 -15.74 3.35
CA PRO A 342 13.97 -15.48 4.29
C PRO A 342 13.71 -16.02 5.70
N LYS A 343 12.44 -16.10 6.12
CA LYS A 343 12.01 -16.59 7.43
C LYS A 343 11.89 -18.13 7.44
N THR A 344 11.42 -18.72 6.36
CA THR A 344 11.04 -20.15 6.29
C THR A 344 12.09 -21.02 5.61
N GLY A 345 12.92 -20.45 4.74
CA GLY A 345 13.83 -21.20 3.86
C GLY A 345 13.13 -22.08 2.84
N LYS A 346 11.79 -21.96 2.71
CA LYS A 346 10.98 -22.79 1.81
C LYS A 346 10.47 -21.95 0.66
N ASN A 347 10.85 -22.32 -0.56
CA ASN A 347 10.17 -21.87 -1.77
C ASN A 347 9.15 -22.91 -2.19
N LEU A 348 8.02 -22.47 -2.74
CA LEU A 348 7.18 -23.36 -3.51
C LEU A 348 7.97 -23.87 -4.71
N ASP A 349 7.97 -25.17 -4.92
CA ASP A 349 8.58 -25.74 -6.13
C ASP A 349 7.78 -25.27 -7.35
N ILE A 350 8.43 -24.41 -8.15
CA ILE A 350 7.85 -23.88 -9.39
C ILE A 350 7.39 -25.04 -10.31
N GLY A 351 8.01 -26.24 -10.22
CA GLY A 351 7.61 -27.42 -10.95
C GLY A 351 6.26 -28.00 -10.51
N GLU A 352 6.00 -28.09 -9.21
CA GLU A 352 4.67 -28.44 -8.66
C GLU A 352 3.64 -27.38 -9.02
N TYR A 353 4.02 -26.11 -8.95
CA TYR A 353 3.19 -24.98 -9.32
C TYR A 353 2.88 -24.94 -10.81
N GLN A 354 3.86 -25.16 -11.68
CA GLN A 354 3.60 -25.28 -13.12
C GLN A 354 2.66 -26.43 -13.44
N LYS A 355 2.68 -27.50 -12.65
CA LYS A 355 1.73 -28.62 -12.77
C LYS A 355 0.33 -28.18 -12.34
N LEU A 356 0.18 -27.56 -11.16
CA LEU A 356 -1.07 -26.95 -10.69
C LEU A 356 -1.61 -25.90 -11.68
N TYR A 357 -0.74 -25.04 -12.18
CA TYR A 357 -1.04 -24.05 -13.17
C TYR A 357 -1.49 -24.66 -14.50
N LYS A 358 -0.88 -25.78 -14.92
CA LYS A 358 -1.30 -26.54 -16.12
C LYS A 358 -2.65 -27.21 -15.94
N ASP A 359 -2.98 -27.65 -14.75
CA ASP A 359 -4.25 -28.30 -14.43
C ASP A 359 -5.41 -27.27 -14.27
N LEU A 360 -5.09 -26.03 -13.86
CA LEU A 360 -6.03 -24.92 -13.76
C LEU A 360 -6.17 -24.14 -15.06
N VAL A 361 -5.24 -24.29 -16.00
CA VAL A 361 -5.25 -23.55 -17.27
C VAL A 361 -6.36 -24.06 -18.18
N PRO A 362 -7.18 -23.15 -18.73
CA PRO A 362 -8.29 -23.47 -19.62
C PRO A 362 -7.88 -24.24 -20.89
N PRO A 363 -8.85 -24.76 -21.65
CA PRO A 363 -8.62 -25.45 -22.91
C PRO A 363 -7.65 -24.72 -23.86
N GLU A 364 -7.04 -25.46 -24.75
CA GLU A 364 -5.90 -25.03 -25.59
C GLU A 364 -6.15 -23.74 -26.39
N ASP A 365 -7.39 -23.48 -26.78
CA ASP A 365 -7.85 -22.27 -27.47
C ASP A 365 -7.77 -21.00 -26.59
N ILE A 366 -7.83 -21.16 -25.26
CA ILE A 366 -7.65 -20.07 -24.31
C ILE A 366 -6.16 -19.95 -23.92
N ARG A 367 -5.39 -21.06 -23.89
CA ARG A 367 -3.97 -21.05 -23.61
C ARG A 367 -3.17 -20.16 -24.54
N GLU A 368 -3.49 -20.15 -25.85
CA GLU A 368 -2.82 -19.27 -26.82
C GLU A 368 -3.00 -17.79 -26.51
N LYS A 369 -4.11 -17.43 -25.84
CA LYS A 369 -4.38 -16.05 -25.40
C LYS A 369 -3.60 -15.70 -24.13
N PHE A 370 -3.21 -16.71 -23.35
CA PHE A 370 -2.55 -16.57 -22.03
C PHE A 370 -1.04 -16.79 -22.03
N GLU A 371 -0.39 -16.89 -23.18
CA GLU A 371 1.06 -16.82 -23.18
C GLU A 371 1.48 -15.50 -22.51
N PRO A 372 2.22 -15.53 -21.39
CA PRO A 372 2.61 -14.32 -20.65
C PRO A 372 3.28 -13.26 -21.53
N GLN A 373 3.88 -13.69 -22.64
CA GLN A 373 4.53 -12.85 -23.64
C GLN A 373 3.54 -12.06 -24.51
N LYS A 374 2.27 -12.51 -24.64
CA LYS A 374 1.23 -11.84 -25.45
C LYS A 374 0.33 -10.90 -24.65
N ILE A 375 0.34 -11.02 -23.30
CA ILE A 375 -0.48 -10.17 -22.43
C ILE A 375 0.27 -8.86 -22.20
N LYS A 376 -0.33 -7.76 -22.64
CA LYS A 376 0.25 -6.41 -22.49
C LYS A 376 -0.06 -5.84 -21.12
N TYR A 377 0.83 -5.00 -20.62
CA TYR A 377 0.56 -4.19 -19.43
C TYR A 377 -0.60 -3.22 -19.68
N PRO A 378 -1.35 -2.82 -18.61
CA PRO A 378 -2.35 -1.76 -18.72
C PRO A 378 -1.78 -0.48 -19.33
N LEU A 379 -2.61 0.22 -20.11
CA LEU A 379 -2.19 1.43 -20.83
C LEU A 379 -1.63 2.52 -19.91
N PHE A 380 -2.05 2.59 -18.67
CA PHE A 380 -1.56 3.58 -17.73
C PHE A 380 -0.07 3.40 -17.35
N PHE A 381 0.50 2.19 -17.53
CA PHE A 381 1.93 1.95 -17.28
C PHE A 381 2.85 2.81 -18.14
N LYS A 382 2.44 3.19 -19.35
CA LYS A 382 3.25 4.09 -20.18
C LYS A 382 3.46 5.49 -19.57
N TYR A 383 2.63 5.85 -18.57
CA TYR A 383 2.69 7.11 -17.85
C TYR A 383 3.34 6.97 -16.48
N ALA A 384 3.49 5.74 -15.98
CA ALA A 384 4.17 5.50 -14.71
C ALA A 384 5.62 6.02 -14.80
N LYS A 385 6.13 6.61 -13.71
CA LYS A 385 7.55 6.88 -13.58
C LYS A 385 8.27 5.53 -13.45
N GLY A 386 8.87 5.04 -14.51
CA GLY A 386 9.86 3.98 -14.45
C GLY A 386 11.23 4.57 -14.75
N LYS A 387 12.28 4.22 -14.00
CA LYS A 387 13.63 4.19 -14.55
C LYS A 387 13.49 3.50 -15.90
N LYS A 388 14.27 3.88 -16.92
CA LYS A 388 14.38 3.19 -18.22
C LYS A 388 14.61 1.69 -18.00
N SER A 389 13.63 1.01 -17.47
CA SER A 389 13.60 -0.43 -17.29
C SER A 389 12.75 -0.99 -18.42
N ASN A 390 12.89 -2.24 -18.68
CA ASN A 390 12.25 -3.02 -19.73
C ASN A 390 10.73 -2.81 -19.92
N LEU A 391 10.07 -2.09 -18.99
CA LEU A 391 8.67 -1.68 -19.12
C LEU A 391 8.41 -0.80 -20.37
N ALA A 392 9.37 0.05 -20.77
CA ALA A 392 9.24 0.87 -21.97
C ALA A 392 9.20 -0.01 -23.24
N GLU A 393 9.92 -1.12 -23.28
CA GLU A 393 9.92 -2.06 -24.40
C GLU A 393 8.58 -2.80 -24.53
N TYR A 394 7.87 -3.05 -23.42
CA TYR A 394 6.56 -3.73 -23.46
C TYR A 394 5.40 -2.82 -23.86
N THR A 395 5.54 -1.50 -23.66
CA THR A 395 4.48 -0.54 -23.99
C THR A 395 4.55 -0.03 -25.42
N ASP A 396 5.73 -0.12 -26.06
CA ASP A 396 5.98 0.40 -27.42
C ASP A 396 5.94 -0.69 -28.51
N SER A 397 5.73 -1.94 -28.12
CA SER A 397 5.46 -3.01 -29.11
C SER A 397 4.07 -2.87 -29.69
N PRO A 398 3.93 -2.89 -31.04
CA PRO A 398 2.66 -2.76 -31.72
C PRO A 398 1.68 -3.91 -31.42
#